data_fcd99c858fb127bb68ca393adfd61121
#
_entry.id   fcd99c858fb127bb68ca393adfd61121
#
_cell.length_a   1.000
_cell.length_b   1.000
_cell.length_c   1.000
_cell.angle_alpha   90.00
_cell.angle_beta   90.00
_cell.angle_gamma   90.00
#
_symmetry.space_group_name_H-M   'P 1'
#
loop_
_entity.id
_entity.type
_entity.pdbx_description
1 polymer ?
#
loop_
_entity_poly.entity_id
_entity_poly.type
_entity_poly.pdbx_seq_one_letter_code
_entity_poly.pdbx_strand_id
1 'polypeptide(L)'
;MDNHFDVIVIGGGPMGLACAYEIGKRKASVLVLERFQCLNQKGSSAGVSRQYRIPYPDTYMVKMALDAQPYWDALQLRTRTPLMDKVGTLWFGDPTVDSTEGNIGAAEKALQQLNVKYDSLTVENIEDDFHFKNLPKNYTGLFQADGASINLAATLQSLFDLNNKNPDVHLKENARVIKIERKDGIFYVSTSEKVFTTPKLVITPGPYINEVLKLQEFHVAVTYWEMSSAYFRRKDPNIQYPTWFVFQNAIEANGNQFYGFPGVDWDFPGYIRVAPDFVIQPLDNPENATHKPDPQALGYTAQWVKDHMTGLDIVPEHTSTCLIALSKIKTKELLLDFAPDYIPGHEDIVIYGTGWAAKFIPFLGKLLADMALDGKTDYDIAPFQLGLKYFTSLKR
;
A
#
# COMPACT_ATOMS: atom_id res chain seq x y z
N MET A 1 -28.18 -15.96 -11.15
CA MET A 1 -26.95 -15.19 -11.37
C MET A 1 -26.08 -15.98 -12.30
N ASP A 2 -25.62 -15.38 -13.36
CA ASP A 2 -24.67 -15.99 -14.27
C ASP A 2 -23.40 -16.37 -13.53
N ASN A 3 -22.79 -17.48 -13.91
CA ASN A 3 -21.54 -17.95 -13.32
C ASN A 3 -20.33 -17.59 -14.18
N HIS A 4 -20.56 -16.92 -15.30
CA HIS A 4 -19.54 -16.54 -16.28
C HIS A 4 -19.37 -15.02 -16.29
N PHE A 5 -18.11 -14.56 -16.22
CA PHE A 5 -17.71 -13.15 -16.20
C PHE A 5 -16.54 -12.93 -17.15
N ASP A 6 -16.41 -11.73 -17.70
CA ASP A 6 -15.25 -11.36 -18.53
C ASP A 6 -13.96 -11.38 -17.72
N VAL A 7 -14.03 -10.96 -16.45
CA VAL A 7 -12.89 -10.97 -15.51
C VAL A 7 -13.33 -11.44 -14.13
N ILE A 8 -12.52 -12.27 -13.48
CA ILE A 8 -12.62 -12.52 -12.04
C ILE A 8 -11.43 -11.89 -11.32
N VAL A 9 -11.71 -11.06 -10.32
CA VAL A 9 -10.73 -10.46 -9.42
C VAL A 9 -10.73 -11.22 -8.10
N ILE A 10 -9.59 -11.74 -7.68
CA ILE A 10 -9.44 -12.47 -6.41
C ILE A 10 -8.81 -11.54 -5.38
N GLY A 11 -9.62 -11.11 -4.41
CA GLY A 11 -9.29 -10.14 -3.35
C GLY A 11 -10.03 -8.82 -3.52
N GLY A 12 -10.91 -8.51 -2.56
CA GLY A 12 -11.73 -7.29 -2.48
C GLY A 12 -11.07 -6.17 -1.66
N GLY A 13 -9.74 -6.14 -1.59
CA GLY A 13 -8.97 -5.03 -1.03
C GLY A 13 -8.94 -3.81 -1.97
N PRO A 14 -8.17 -2.76 -1.61
CA PRO A 14 -8.16 -1.51 -2.38
C PRO A 14 -7.82 -1.70 -3.86
N MET A 15 -6.86 -2.58 -4.16
CA MET A 15 -6.43 -2.82 -5.55
C MET A 15 -7.50 -3.57 -6.35
N GLY A 16 -8.12 -4.59 -5.75
CA GLY A 16 -9.20 -5.34 -6.41
C GLY A 16 -10.45 -4.50 -6.63
N LEU A 17 -10.85 -3.68 -5.65
CA LEU A 17 -11.98 -2.75 -5.80
C LEU A 17 -11.70 -1.67 -6.85
N ALA A 18 -10.48 -1.12 -6.90
CA ALA A 18 -10.09 -0.13 -7.91
C ALA A 18 -10.03 -0.76 -9.31
N CYS A 19 -9.51 -1.99 -9.43
CA CYS A 19 -9.49 -2.75 -10.68
C CYS A 19 -10.91 -3.03 -11.18
N ALA A 20 -11.79 -3.53 -10.33
CA ALA A 20 -13.18 -3.81 -10.67
C ALA A 20 -13.94 -2.54 -11.12
N TYR A 21 -13.68 -1.42 -10.44
CA TYR A 21 -14.23 -0.12 -10.83
C TYR A 21 -13.82 0.28 -12.24
N GLU A 22 -12.54 0.14 -12.59
CA GLU A 22 -12.03 0.48 -13.93
C GLU A 22 -12.52 -0.50 -15.00
N ILE A 23 -12.65 -1.79 -14.70
CA ILE A 23 -13.25 -2.80 -15.61
C ILE A 23 -14.72 -2.46 -15.87
N GLY A 24 -15.49 -2.20 -14.82
CA GLY A 24 -16.92 -1.86 -14.94
C GLY A 24 -17.17 -0.55 -15.68
N LYS A 25 -16.27 0.45 -15.61
CA LYS A 25 -16.33 1.65 -16.48
C LYS A 25 -16.25 1.32 -17.96
N ARG A 26 -15.60 0.22 -18.32
CA ARG A 26 -15.46 -0.26 -19.70
C ARG A 26 -16.58 -1.22 -20.09
N LYS A 27 -17.62 -1.38 -19.26
CA LYS A 27 -18.79 -2.25 -19.47
C LYS A 27 -18.43 -3.73 -19.68
N ALA A 28 -17.32 -4.18 -19.10
CA ALA A 28 -16.98 -5.59 -19.00
C ALA A 28 -17.53 -6.13 -17.68
N SER A 29 -18.08 -7.34 -17.69
CA SER A 29 -18.60 -7.98 -16.50
C SER A 29 -17.47 -8.47 -15.60
N VAL A 30 -17.49 -8.09 -14.33
CA VAL A 30 -16.45 -8.44 -13.37
C VAL A 30 -17.03 -9.00 -12.07
N LEU A 31 -16.44 -10.11 -11.60
CA LEU A 31 -16.74 -10.66 -10.28
C LEU A 31 -15.53 -10.48 -9.36
N VAL A 32 -15.72 -9.83 -8.23
CA VAL A 32 -14.74 -9.78 -7.15
C VAL A 32 -15.07 -10.87 -6.12
N LEU A 33 -14.10 -11.72 -5.84
CA LEU A 33 -14.21 -12.76 -4.80
C LEU A 33 -13.36 -12.35 -3.60
N GLU A 34 -14.02 -11.96 -2.50
CA GLU A 34 -13.37 -11.60 -1.24
C GLU A 34 -13.53 -12.73 -0.21
N ARG A 35 -12.40 -13.15 0.41
CA ARG A 35 -12.42 -14.25 1.39
C ARG A 35 -13.13 -13.91 2.70
N PHE A 36 -13.16 -12.63 3.05
CA PHE A 36 -13.85 -12.07 4.21
C PHE A 36 -15.02 -11.20 3.77
N GLN A 37 -15.45 -10.28 4.62
CA GLN A 37 -16.28 -9.16 4.19
C GLN A 37 -15.40 -8.10 3.52
N CYS A 38 -15.95 -7.34 2.59
CA CYS A 38 -15.29 -6.14 2.09
C CYS A 38 -15.09 -5.13 3.24
N LEU A 39 -14.10 -4.26 3.12
CA LEU A 39 -13.75 -3.26 4.14
C LEU A 39 -13.29 -3.85 5.48
N ASN A 40 -12.92 -5.12 5.52
CA ASN A 40 -12.41 -5.76 6.73
C ASN A 40 -11.05 -5.19 7.17
N GLN A 41 -10.67 -5.46 8.43
CA GLN A 41 -9.43 -4.98 9.05
C GLN A 41 -8.35 -6.09 9.17
N LYS A 42 -8.41 -7.14 8.32
CA LYS A 42 -7.53 -8.32 8.43
C LYS A 42 -6.33 -8.29 7.47
N GLY A 43 -6.20 -7.24 6.68
CA GLY A 43 -5.14 -7.12 5.68
C GLY A 43 -4.41 -5.79 5.73
N SER A 44 -3.77 -5.44 4.60
CA SER A 44 -2.99 -4.20 4.47
C SER A 44 -3.85 -2.94 4.43
N SER A 45 -5.16 -3.08 4.32
CA SER A 45 -6.14 -1.98 4.37
C SER A 45 -6.70 -1.72 5.76
N ALA A 46 -6.21 -2.40 6.80
CA ALA A 46 -6.56 -2.07 8.18
C ALA A 46 -6.05 -0.67 8.58
N GLY A 47 -6.79 -0.01 9.47
CA GLY A 47 -6.58 1.41 9.81
C GLY A 47 -7.20 2.35 8.77
N VAL A 48 -7.09 3.66 9.01
CA VAL A 48 -7.86 4.67 8.26
C VAL A 48 -7.01 5.65 7.47
N SER A 49 -5.70 5.77 7.74
CA SER A 49 -4.81 6.71 7.05
C SER A 49 -3.64 6.03 6.37
N ARG A 50 -3.21 6.57 5.20
CA ARG A 50 -1.98 6.23 4.51
C ARG A 50 -1.30 7.49 4.00
N GLN A 51 0.01 7.40 3.72
CA GLN A 51 0.73 8.53 3.13
C GLN A 51 0.68 8.47 1.61
N TYR A 52 0.46 9.63 1.00
CA TYR A 52 0.81 9.90 -0.39
C TYR A 52 2.07 10.76 -0.38
N ARG A 53 3.10 10.32 -1.10
CA ARG A 53 4.37 11.02 -1.17
C ARG A 53 4.95 10.93 -2.57
N ILE A 54 5.71 11.96 -2.96
CA ILE A 54 6.43 12.01 -4.22
C ILE A 54 7.91 11.64 -4.07
N PRO A 55 8.59 11.96 -2.94
CA PRO A 55 9.97 11.57 -2.73
C PRO A 55 10.16 10.04 -2.74
N TYR A 56 11.10 9.59 -3.58
CA TYR A 56 11.60 8.22 -3.71
C TYR A 56 13.04 8.25 -4.21
N PRO A 57 13.89 7.25 -3.86
CA PRO A 57 15.24 7.14 -4.38
C PRO A 57 15.29 6.84 -5.88
N ASP A 58 14.26 6.17 -6.41
CA ASP A 58 14.17 5.76 -7.81
C ASP A 58 13.25 6.67 -8.62
N THR A 59 13.73 7.16 -9.75
CA THR A 59 12.97 8.08 -10.63
C THR A 59 11.68 7.47 -11.16
N TYR A 60 11.63 6.15 -11.41
CA TYR A 60 10.40 5.50 -11.85
C TYR A 60 9.30 5.52 -10.77
N MET A 61 9.69 5.47 -9.47
CA MET A 61 8.71 5.58 -8.37
C MET A 61 8.22 7.02 -8.19
N VAL A 62 9.12 8.01 -8.33
CA VAL A 62 8.73 9.44 -8.36
C VAL A 62 7.74 9.68 -9.50
N LYS A 63 8.07 9.18 -10.71
CA LYS A 63 7.18 9.30 -11.87
C LYS A 63 5.84 8.63 -11.61
N MET A 64 5.82 7.42 -11.05
CA MET A 64 4.57 6.72 -10.72
C MET A 64 3.73 7.51 -9.71
N ALA A 65 4.36 8.17 -8.73
CA ALA A 65 3.63 9.01 -7.78
C ALA A 65 3.01 10.24 -8.47
N LEU A 66 3.75 10.91 -9.36
CA LEU A 66 3.22 12.02 -10.14
C LEU A 66 2.06 11.59 -11.07
N ASP A 67 2.24 10.46 -11.76
CA ASP A 67 1.22 9.92 -12.69
C ASP A 67 -0.03 9.43 -11.96
N ALA A 68 0.06 9.06 -10.67
CA ALA A 68 -1.09 8.64 -9.87
C ALA A 68 -1.98 9.82 -9.43
N GLN A 69 -1.46 11.03 -9.33
CA GLN A 69 -2.21 12.19 -8.81
C GLN A 69 -3.48 12.51 -9.59
N PRO A 70 -3.49 12.59 -10.94
CA PRO A 70 -4.71 12.83 -11.70
C PRO A 70 -5.82 11.78 -11.47
N TYR A 71 -5.44 10.54 -11.17
CA TYR A 71 -6.40 9.47 -10.86
C TYR A 71 -7.04 9.67 -9.49
N TRP A 72 -6.28 10.16 -8.51
CA TRP A 72 -6.81 10.57 -7.22
C TRP A 72 -7.78 11.74 -7.36
N ASP A 73 -7.43 12.75 -8.12
CA ASP A 73 -8.27 13.92 -8.37
C ASP A 73 -9.58 13.51 -9.07
N ALA A 74 -9.49 12.63 -10.06
CA ALA A 74 -10.65 12.08 -10.75
C ALA A 74 -11.58 11.27 -9.83
N LEU A 75 -11.01 10.46 -8.92
CA LEU A 75 -11.78 9.68 -7.96
C LEU A 75 -12.48 10.60 -6.94
N GLN A 76 -11.78 11.59 -6.38
CA GLN A 76 -12.36 12.59 -5.48
C GLN A 76 -13.52 13.37 -6.14
N LEU A 77 -13.31 13.81 -7.37
CA LEU A 77 -14.36 14.49 -8.15
C LEU A 77 -15.58 13.59 -8.36
N ARG A 78 -15.35 12.31 -8.70
CA ARG A 78 -16.41 11.33 -8.95
C ARG A 78 -17.22 11.02 -7.72
N THR A 79 -16.58 10.88 -6.57
CA THR A 79 -17.21 10.52 -5.29
C THR A 79 -17.74 11.73 -4.53
N ARG A 80 -17.26 12.93 -4.84
CA ARG A 80 -17.50 14.17 -4.09
C ARG A 80 -17.07 14.04 -2.61
N THR A 81 -16.06 13.20 -2.36
CA THR A 81 -15.52 12.93 -1.03
C THR A 81 -14.07 13.34 -0.99
N PRO A 82 -13.62 14.12 -0.01
CA PRO A 82 -12.20 14.38 0.21
C PRO A 82 -11.49 13.07 0.58
N LEU A 83 -10.63 12.58 -0.29
CA LEU A 83 -9.89 11.34 -0.08
C LEU A 83 -8.44 11.60 0.29
N MET A 84 -7.95 12.82 0.09
CA MET A 84 -6.58 13.23 0.41
C MET A 84 -6.59 14.61 1.06
N ASP A 85 -5.77 14.76 2.10
CA ASP A 85 -5.46 16.04 2.72
C ASP A 85 -4.01 16.39 2.41
N LYS A 86 -3.78 17.47 1.63
CA LYS A 86 -2.46 17.92 1.21
C LYS A 86 -1.77 18.68 2.34
N VAL A 87 -0.85 18.02 3.00
CA VAL A 87 -0.10 18.53 4.18
C VAL A 87 1.40 18.56 3.96
N GLY A 88 1.84 18.18 2.78
CA GLY A 88 3.26 17.98 2.47
C GLY A 88 3.82 16.66 3.03
N THR A 89 5.03 16.36 2.58
CA THR A 89 5.85 15.24 3.07
C THR A 89 7.22 15.74 3.47
N LEU A 90 7.62 15.45 4.70
CA LEU A 90 8.95 15.75 5.24
C LEU A 90 9.75 14.45 5.35
N TRP A 91 10.90 14.38 4.69
CA TRP A 91 11.91 13.35 4.89
C TRP A 91 13.11 13.99 5.56
N PHE A 92 13.56 13.45 6.68
CA PHE A 92 14.69 13.99 7.42
C PHE A 92 15.47 12.90 8.14
N GLY A 93 16.68 13.21 8.56
CA GLY A 93 17.52 12.29 9.32
C GLY A 93 18.98 12.34 8.92
N ASP A 94 19.70 11.28 9.24
CA ASP A 94 21.09 11.10 8.88
C ASP A 94 21.21 10.82 7.36
N PRO A 95 21.84 11.70 6.57
CA PRO A 95 21.93 11.53 5.12
C PRO A 95 22.81 10.35 4.69
N THR A 96 23.55 9.74 5.61
CA THR A 96 24.40 8.56 5.33
C THR A 96 23.69 7.22 5.55
N VAL A 97 22.48 7.25 6.11
CA VAL A 97 21.71 6.04 6.42
C VAL A 97 20.92 5.59 5.22
N ASP A 98 21.16 4.34 4.81
CA ASP A 98 20.30 3.60 3.89
C ASP A 98 19.25 2.81 4.68
N SER A 99 18.02 2.83 4.17
CA SER A 99 16.87 2.16 4.78
C SER A 99 16.07 1.36 3.76
N THR A 100 14.98 0.77 4.20
CA THR A 100 13.99 0.12 3.32
C THR A 100 13.35 1.11 2.33
N GLU A 101 13.31 2.39 2.68
CA GLU A 101 12.78 3.48 1.85
C GLU A 101 13.88 4.18 1.02
N GLY A 102 15.13 3.70 1.07
CA GLY A 102 16.30 4.30 0.45
C GLY A 102 16.97 5.32 1.36
N ASN A 103 17.44 6.43 0.80
CA ASN A 103 18.09 7.52 1.54
C ASN A 103 17.69 8.91 0.99
N ILE A 104 17.89 9.95 1.81
CA ILE A 104 17.50 11.31 1.49
C ILE A 104 18.21 11.82 0.22
N GLY A 105 19.52 11.62 0.11
CA GLY A 105 20.31 12.13 -1.03
C GLY A 105 19.93 11.48 -2.36
N ALA A 106 19.53 10.20 -2.37
CA ALA A 106 19.03 9.54 -3.57
C ALA A 106 17.65 10.11 -3.97
N ALA A 107 16.79 10.36 -2.99
CA ALA A 107 15.48 10.97 -3.24
C ALA A 107 15.62 12.38 -3.81
N GLU A 108 16.51 13.23 -3.25
CA GLU A 108 16.79 14.57 -3.80
C GLU A 108 17.25 14.51 -5.26
N LYS A 109 18.19 13.60 -5.58
CA LYS A 109 18.66 13.39 -6.96
C LYS A 109 17.52 12.99 -7.91
N ALA A 110 16.67 12.09 -7.48
CA ALA A 110 15.53 11.65 -8.29
C ALA A 110 14.52 12.80 -8.54
N LEU A 111 14.21 13.60 -7.51
CA LEU A 111 13.38 14.79 -7.64
C LEU A 111 14.00 15.83 -8.60
N GLN A 112 15.31 16.10 -8.47
CA GLN A 112 16.04 17.01 -9.36
C GLN A 112 15.99 16.54 -10.83
N GLN A 113 16.23 15.26 -11.08
CA GLN A 113 16.20 14.69 -12.43
C GLN A 113 14.84 14.85 -13.12
N LEU A 114 13.77 14.84 -12.35
CA LEU A 114 12.39 14.99 -12.83
C LEU A 114 11.86 16.43 -12.69
N ASN A 115 12.70 17.39 -12.30
CA ASN A 115 12.33 18.80 -12.07
C ASN A 115 11.17 18.96 -11.06
N VAL A 116 11.08 18.08 -10.07
CA VAL A 116 10.11 18.19 -8.97
C VAL A 116 10.64 19.15 -7.93
N LYS A 117 9.82 20.14 -7.56
CA LYS A 117 10.19 21.13 -6.53
C LYS A 117 10.17 20.51 -5.15
N TYR A 118 11.15 20.86 -4.35
CA TYR A 118 11.23 20.54 -2.93
C TYR A 118 12.10 21.61 -2.23
N ASP A 119 11.99 21.69 -0.92
CA ASP A 119 12.82 22.56 -0.07
C ASP A 119 13.85 21.68 0.66
N SER A 120 15.13 22.01 0.53
CA SER A 120 16.18 21.39 1.35
C SER A 120 16.22 22.06 2.72
N LEU A 121 16.32 21.26 3.78
CA LEU A 121 16.19 21.73 5.16
C LEU A 121 17.44 21.38 5.97
N THR A 122 17.85 22.32 6.83
CA THR A 122 18.79 22.06 7.93
C THR A 122 18.06 21.49 9.14
N VAL A 123 18.83 21.00 10.13
CA VAL A 123 18.23 20.50 11.38
C VAL A 123 17.47 21.61 12.13
N GLU A 124 17.97 22.84 12.09
CA GLU A 124 17.32 24.00 12.71
C GLU A 124 15.95 24.27 12.05
N ASN A 125 15.88 24.26 10.72
CA ASN A 125 14.59 24.42 10.01
C ASN A 125 13.59 23.30 10.40
N ILE A 126 14.07 22.05 10.56
CA ILE A 126 13.21 20.92 10.92
C ILE A 126 12.67 21.10 12.36
N GLU A 127 13.50 21.54 13.28
CA GLU A 127 13.07 21.77 14.66
C GLU A 127 12.13 22.97 14.80
N ASP A 128 12.44 24.09 14.15
CA ASP A 128 11.68 25.33 14.26
C ASP A 128 10.34 25.28 13.53
N ASP A 129 10.30 24.73 12.29
CA ASP A 129 9.14 24.81 11.42
C ASP A 129 8.19 23.59 11.55
N PHE A 130 8.71 22.42 12.00
CA PHE A 130 7.96 21.15 11.98
C PHE A 130 7.76 20.51 13.36
N HIS A 131 8.01 21.26 14.44
CA HIS A 131 7.74 20.83 15.82
C HIS A 131 8.53 19.61 16.29
N PHE A 132 9.72 19.37 15.74
CA PHE A 132 10.67 18.40 16.25
C PHE A 132 11.63 19.06 17.25
N LYS A 133 12.42 18.27 17.97
CA LYS A 133 13.41 18.75 18.96
C LYS A 133 14.52 17.72 19.17
N ASN A 134 15.63 18.19 19.71
CA ASN A 134 16.77 17.34 20.11
C ASN A 134 17.27 16.43 18.98
N LEU A 135 17.18 16.89 17.74
CA LEU A 135 17.67 16.13 16.60
C LEU A 135 19.21 16.18 16.55
N PRO A 136 19.88 15.10 16.10
CA PRO A 136 21.31 15.13 15.84
C PRO A 136 21.70 16.23 14.86
N LYS A 137 22.81 16.93 15.14
CA LYS A 137 23.26 18.10 14.33
C LYS A 137 23.62 17.77 12.88
N ASN A 138 23.89 16.52 12.57
CA ASN A 138 24.19 16.05 11.21
C ASN A 138 22.93 15.74 10.41
N TYR A 139 21.73 15.88 10.97
CA TYR A 139 20.49 15.62 10.25
C TYR A 139 20.26 16.72 9.19
N THR A 140 19.75 16.27 8.07
CA THR A 140 19.26 17.12 6.98
C THR A 140 17.86 16.65 6.60
N GLY A 141 17.18 17.40 5.75
CA GLY A 141 15.87 16.98 5.28
C GLY A 141 15.46 17.65 3.99
N LEU A 142 14.37 17.14 3.46
CA LEU A 142 13.65 17.72 2.33
C LEU A 142 12.16 17.80 2.66
N PHE A 143 11.51 18.88 2.25
CA PHE A 143 10.07 19.02 2.29
C PHE A 143 9.50 19.13 0.88
N GLN A 144 8.49 18.32 0.59
CA GLN A 144 7.81 18.30 -0.70
C GLN A 144 6.31 18.58 -0.46
N ALA A 145 5.82 19.69 -1.00
CA ALA A 145 4.53 20.28 -0.64
C ALA A 145 3.30 19.50 -1.12
N ASP A 146 3.43 18.66 -2.18
CA ASP A 146 2.30 17.90 -2.72
C ASP A 146 2.02 16.59 -1.99
N GLY A 147 2.82 16.26 -0.97
CA GLY A 147 2.56 15.14 -0.09
C GLY A 147 1.21 15.26 0.62
N ALA A 148 0.59 14.13 0.94
CA ALA A 148 -0.75 14.13 1.53
C ALA A 148 -0.97 12.96 2.50
N SER A 149 -1.96 13.12 3.38
CA SER A 149 -2.58 12.01 4.09
C SER A 149 -3.77 11.50 3.29
N ILE A 150 -3.82 10.20 3.03
CA ILE A 150 -4.93 9.52 2.35
C ILE A 150 -5.94 9.05 3.37
N ASN A 151 -7.22 9.41 3.21
CA ASN A 151 -8.33 8.80 3.91
C ASN A 151 -8.64 7.43 3.29
N LEU A 152 -7.95 6.39 3.77
CA LEU A 152 -8.07 5.05 3.23
C LEU A 152 -9.46 4.46 3.44
N ALA A 153 -10.08 4.69 4.59
CA ALA A 153 -11.42 4.21 4.89
C ALA A 153 -12.45 4.80 3.92
N ALA A 154 -12.42 6.13 3.71
CA ALA A 154 -13.30 6.79 2.75
C ALA A 154 -13.01 6.36 1.30
N THR A 155 -11.74 6.11 0.96
CA THR A 155 -11.35 5.60 -0.37
C THR A 155 -11.96 4.24 -0.64
N LEU A 156 -11.81 3.31 0.30
CA LEU A 156 -12.37 1.96 0.19
C LEU A 156 -13.90 1.97 0.13
N GLN A 157 -14.54 2.75 1.02
CA GLN A 157 -16.00 2.91 1.01
C GLN A 157 -16.49 3.48 -0.32
N SER A 158 -15.81 4.51 -0.84
CA SER A 158 -16.15 5.12 -2.13
C SER A 158 -16.04 4.13 -3.30
N LEU A 159 -14.97 3.35 -3.35
CA LEU A 159 -14.79 2.32 -4.38
C LEU A 159 -15.84 1.20 -4.24
N PHE A 160 -16.13 0.76 -3.02
CA PHE A 160 -17.16 -0.22 -2.74
C PHE A 160 -18.55 0.25 -3.22
N ASP A 161 -18.92 1.50 -2.88
CA ASP A 161 -20.19 2.08 -3.28
C ASP A 161 -20.33 2.28 -4.79
N LEU A 162 -19.23 2.70 -5.46
CA LEU A 162 -19.21 2.86 -6.91
C LEU A 162 -19.37 1.51 -7.61
N ASN A 163 -18.72 0.48 -7.10
CA ASN A 163 -18.82 -0.88 -7.63
C ASN A 163 -20.23 -1.45 -7.45
N ASN A 164 -20.83 -1.31 -6.27
CA ASN A 164 -22.19 -1.80 -6.00
C ASN A 164 -23.27 -1.11 -6.85
N LYS A 165 -23.02 0.12 -7.30
CA LYS A 165 -23.93 0.86 -8.18
C LYS A 165 -23.79 0.51 -9.64
N ASN A 166 -22.73 -0.21 -10.02
CA ASN A 166 -22.47 -0.59 -11.40
C ASN A 166 -23.04 -1.99 -11.69
N PRO A 167 -23.98 -2.15 -12.62
CA PRO A 167 -24.60 -3.45 -12.92
C PRO A 167 -23.62 -4.49 -13.49
N ASP A 168 -22.48 -4.06 -14.05
CA ASP A 168 -21.46 -4.92 -14.61
C ASP A 168 -20.47 -5.42 -13.53
N VAL A 169 -20.55 -4.92 -12.29
CA VAL A 169 -19.66 -5.30 -11.20
C VAL A 169 -20.41 -6.10 -10.14
N HIS A 170 -19.87 -7.27 -9.81
CA HIS A 170 -20.43 -8.14 -8.80
C HIS A 170 -19.43 -8.38 -7.68
N LEU A 171 -19.81 -8.08 -6.44
CA LEU A 171 -19.00 -8.31 -5.25
C LEU A 171 -19.55 -9.52 -4.49
N LYS A 172 -18.71 -10.52 -4.25
CA LYS A 172 -19.06 -11.69 -3.44
C LYS A 172 -18.11 -11.80 -2.25
N GLU A 173 -18.67 -11.52 -1.09
CA GLU A 173 -18.00 -11.64 0.20
C GLU A 173 -18.04 -13.06 0.75
N ASN A 174 -17.16 -13.37 1.72
CA ASN A 174 -17.03 -14.70 2.33
C ASN A 174 -16.80 -15.81 1.31
N ALA A 175 -16.16 -15.46 0.19
CA ALA A 175 -15.96 -16.30 -0.97
C ALA A 175 -14.47 -16.64 -1.16
N ARG A 176 -13.88 -17.36 -0.19
CA ARG A 176 -12.50 -17.85 -0.31
C ARG A 176 -12.36 -18.75 -1.52
N VAL A 177 -11.46 -18.42 -2.42
CA VAL A 177 -11.09 -19.27 -3.56
C VAL A 177 -10.26 -20.43 -3.04
N ILE A 178 -10.68 -21.66 -3.39
CA ILE A 178 -10.06 -22.92 -2.92
C ILE A 178 -9.45 -23.74 -4.05
N LYS A 179 -9.82 -23.45 -5.30
CA LYS A 179 -9.31 -24.14 -6.49
C LYS A 179 -9.41 -23.23 -7.71
N ILE A 180 -8.42 -23.30 -8.59
CA ILE A 180 -8.40 -22.64 -9.89
C ILE A 180 -7.94 -23.66 -10.92
N GLU A 181 -8.75 -23.95 -11.93
CA GLU A 181 -8.43 -24.86 -13.03
C GLU A 181 -8.61 -24.12 -14.35
N ARG A 182 -7.83 -24.45 -15.37
CA ARG A 182 -8.02 -23.96 -16.74
C ARG A 182 -8.39 -25.11 -17.67
N LYS A 183 -9.47 -24.94 -18.43
CA LYS A 183 -9.91 -25.88 -19.44
C LYS A 183 -10.46 -25.11 -20.64
N ASP A 184 -10.02 -25.48 -21.83
CA ASP A 184 -10.47 -24.91 -23.11
C ASP A 184 -10.40 -23.36 -23.14
N GLY A 185 -9.31 -22.78 -22.55
CA GLY A 185 -9.09 -21.33 -22.48
C GLY A 185 -9.84 -20.62 -21.35
N ILE A 186 -10.69 -21.30 -20.59
CA ILE A 186 -11.51 -20.74 -19.51
C ILE A 186 -11.00 -21.20 -18.15
N PHE A 187 -10.91 -20.27 -17.20
CA PHE A 187 -10.65 -20.58 -15.79
C PHE A 187 -11.95 -20.94 -15.06
N TYR A 188 -11.88 -21.99 -14.29
CA TYR A 188 -12.90 -22.44 -13.35
C TYR A 188 -12.42 -22.12 -11.93
N VAL A 189 -13.02 -21.11 -11.33
CA VAL A 189 -12.66 -20.59 -10.00
C VAL A 189 -13.66 -21.09 -8.98
N SER A 190 -13.23 -22.00 -8.10
CA SER A 190 -14.09 -22.64 -7.10
C SER A 190 -13.97 -21.97 -5.75
N THR A 191 -15.10 -21.69 -5.13
CA THR A 191 -15.25 -21.40 -3.71
C THR A 191 -15.86 -22.63 -3.01
N SER A 192 -16.09 -22.60 -1.71
CA SER A 192 -16.81 -23.66 -0.99
C SER A 192 -18.25 -23.84 -1.44
N GLU A 193 -18.85 -22.80 -2.04
CA GLU A 193 -20.28 -22.79 -2.40
C GLU A 193 -20.53 -23.00 -3.89
N LYS A 194 -19.64 -22.48 -4.75
CA LYS A 194 -19.95 -22.35 -6.17
C LYS A 194 -18.68 -22.30 -7.02
N VAL A 195 -18.83 -22.67 -8.29
CA VAL A 195 -17.81 -22.52 -9.33
C VAL A 195 -18.21 -21.38 -10.26
N PHE A 196 -17.27 -20.47 -10.51
CA PHE A 196 -17.40 -19.37 -11.46
C PHE A 196 -16.42 -19.57 -12.61
N THR A 197 -16.73 -19.00 -13.76
CA THR A 197 -15.89 -19.13 -14.95
C THR A 197 -15.53 -17.78 -15.54
N THR A 198 -14.32 -17.67 -16.10
CA THR A 198 -13.81 -16.46 -16.73
C THR A 198 -12.67 -16.77 -17.70
N PRO A 199 -12.49 -16.00 -18.78
CA PRO A 199 -11.27 -16.05 -19.58
C PRO A 199 -10.08 -15.36 -18.92
N LYS A 200 -10.29 -14.45 -17.93
CA LYS A 200 -9.25 -13.59 -17.38
C LYS A 200 -9.29 -13.55 -15.85
N LEU A 201 -8.11 -13.63 -15.23
CA LEU A 201 -7.94 -13.53 -13.78
C LEU A 201 -7.10 -12.30 -13.39
N VAL A 202 -7.49 -11.63 -12.31
CA VAL A 202 -6.67 -10.63 -11.61
C VAL A 202 -6.50 -11.07 -10.17
N ILE A 203 -5.27 -11.26 -9.73
CA ILE A 203 -4.93 -11.79 -8.41
C ILE A 203 -4.39 -10.66 -7.53
N THR A 204 -5.20 -10.20 -6.56
CA THR A 204 -4.91 -9.05 -5.69
C THR A 204 -5.21 -9.33 -4.21
N PRO A 205 -4.85 -10.49 -3.64
CA PRO A 205 -5.31 -10.92 -2.32
C PRO A 205 -4.52 -10.31 -1.16
N GLY A 206 -3.68 -9.30 -1.42
CA GLY A 206 -2.87 -8.64 -0.40
C GLY A 206 -1.92 -9.60 0.32
N PRO A 207 -1.91 -9.64 1.67
CA PRO A 207 -1.00 -10.52 2.41
C PRO A 207 -1.19 -12.01 2.11
N TYR A 208 -2.34 -12.40 1.59
CA TYR A 208 -2.65 -13.80 1.25
C TYR A 208 -2.21 -14.21 -0.16
N ILE A 209 -1.26 -13.46 -0.78
CA ILE A 209 -0.82 -13.66 -2.16
C ILE A 209 -0.40 -15.11 -2.43
N ASN A 210 0.46 -15.67 -1.59
CA ASN A 210 0.96 -17.03 -1.78
C ASN A 210 -0.09 -18.11 -1.50
N GLU A 211 -1.17 -17.82 -0.79
CA GLU A 211 -2.29 -18.76 -0.64
C GLU A 211 -3.06 -18.94 -1.93
N VAL A 212 -3.18 -17.87 -2.72
CA VAL A 212 -3.86 -17.94 -4.02
C VAL A 212 -2.90 -18.47 -5.09
N LEU A 213 -1.65 -17.99 -5.15
CA LEU A 213 -0.68 -18.41 -6.17
C LEU A 213 -0.35 -19.89 -6.09
N LYS A 214 -0.31 -20.50 -4.89
CA LYS A 214 -0.10 -21.95 -4.75
C LYS A 214 -1.20 -22.80 -5.41
N LEU A 215 -2.40 -22.25 -5.63
CA LEU A 215 -3.46 -22.91 -6.39
C LEU A 215 -3.12 -23.03 -7.88
N GLN A 216 -2.10 -22.30 -8.33
CA GLN A 216 -1.51 -22.36 -9.66
C GLN A 216 -0.06 -22.91 -9.62
N GLU A 217 0.31 -23.58 -8.52
CA GLU A 217 1.56 -24.31 -8.33
C GLU A 217 2.83 -23.44 -8.36
N PHE A 218 2.73 -22.16 -7.95
CA PHE A 218 3.89 -21.29 -7.75
C PHE A 218 3.70 -20.34 -6.58
N HIS A 219 4.75 -19.65 -6.18
CA HIS A 219 4.72 -18.60 -5.17
C HIS A 219 5.77 -17.51 -5.45
N VAL A 220 5.64 -16.39 -4.76
CA VAL A 220 6.58 -15.27 -4.79
C VAL A 220 7.31 -15.12 -3.45
N ALA A 221 8.54 -14.60 -3.48
CA ALA A 221 9.35 -14.39 -2.28
C ALA A 221 8.87 -13.16 -1.51
N VAL A 222 8.08 -13.38 -0.46
CA VAL A 222 7.55 -12.33 0.42
C VAL A 222 7.83 -12.62 1.89
N THR A 223 7.87 -11.58 2.69
CA THR A 223 7.81 -11.60 4.15
C THR A 223 6.55 -10.87 4.60
N TYR A 224 6.05 -11.20 5.79
CA TYR A 224 4.84 -10.58 6.32
C TYR A 224 5.19 -9.77 7.56
N TRP A 225 4.73 -8.53 7.59
CA TRP A 225 4.91 -7.63 8.71
C TRP A 225 3.56 -7.26 9.31
N GLU A 226 3.44 -7.44 10.62
CA GLU A 226 2.31 -6.92 11.40
C GLU A 226 2.73 -5.59 12.01
N MET A 227 2.40 -4.51 11.29
CA MET A 227 2.81 -3.15 11.64
C MET A 227 2.07 -2.65 12.88
N SER A 228 2.76 -1.94 13.74
CA SER A 228 2.18 -1.29 14.93
C SER A 228 2.13 0.23 14.74
N SER A 229 1.10 0.86 15.26
CA SER A 229 0.98 2.34 15.28
C SER A 229 0.44 2.80 16.62
N ALA A 230 0.91 3.94 17.07
CA ALA A 230 0.51 4.61 18.31
C ALA A 230 -0.05 6.01 18.00
N TYR A 231 -1.02 6.45 18.80
CA TYR A 231 -1.70 7.74 18.65
C TYR A 231 -1.50 8.56 19.92
N PHE A 232 -0.92 9.74 19.73
CA PHE A 232 -0.54 10.67 20.80
C PHE A 232 -1.42 11.91 20.76
N ARG A 233 -2.03 12.26 21.89
CA ARG A 233 -2.90 13.44 22.00
C ARG A 233 -2.09 14.72 21.75
N ARG A 234 -2.61 15.62 20.92
CA ARG A 234 -2.08 16.99 20.78
C ARG A 234 -2.44 17.81 22.00
N LYS A 235 -1.46 18.49 22.60
CA LYS A 235 -1.65 19.44 23.70
C LYS A 235 -2.19 20.80 23.22
N ASP A 236 -1.88 21.15 21.97
CA ASP A 236 -2.35 22.34 21.29
C ASP A 236 -2.91 21.94 19.92
N PRO A 237 -4.18 22.26 19.59
CA PRO A 237 -4.77 21.95 18.30
C PRO A 237 -4.10 22.67 17.12
N ASN A 238 -3.34 23.74 17.38
CA ASN A 238 -2.61 24.48 16.34
C ASN A 238 -1.33 23.75 15.88
N ILE A 239 -0.82 22.80 16.66
CA ILE A 239 0.33 22.00 16.26
C ILE A 239 -0.08 21.06 15.14
N GLN A 240 0.56 21.24 13.98
CA GLN A 240 0.35 20.43 12.79
C GLN A 240 1.69 19.79 12.39
N TYR A 241 1.60 18.53 11.96
CA TYR A 241 2.70 17.82 11.36
C TYR A 241 2.37 17.51 9.90
N PRO A 242 3.33 17.53 8.97
CA PRO A 242 3.11 16.92 7.66
C PRO A 242 3.06 15.40 7.78
N THR A 243 2.95 14.67 6.68
CA THR A 243 3.42 13.28 6.67
C THR A 243 4.94 13.29 6.72
N TRP A 244 5.56 12.38 7.46
CA TRP A 244 7.01 12.41 7.61
C TRP A 244 7.64 11.03 7.78
N PHE A 245 8.94 10.94 7.44
CA PHE A 245 9.84 9.84 7.74
C PHE A 245 11.14 10.37 8.34
N VAL A 246 11.68 9.66 9.33
CA VAL A 246 13.02 9.91 9.87
C VAL A 246 13.95 8.75 9.52
N PHE A 247 15.11 9.08 8.98
CA PHE A 247 16.17 8.15 8.62
C PHE A 247 17.26 8.20 9.70
N GLN A 248 17.41 7.11 10.45
CA GLN A 248 18.33 7.05 11.57
C GLN A 248 19.00 5.67 11.67
N ASN A 249 20.03 5.54 12.50
CA ASN A 249 20.69 4.27 12.74
C ASN A 249 19.73 3.25 13.33
N ALA A 250 19.93 1.98 12.94
CA ALA A 250 19.07 0.88 13.34
C ALA A 250 18.95 0.74 14.86
N ILE A 251 17.71 0.63 15.33
CA ILE A 251 17.38 0.25 16.69
C ILE A 251 17.29 -1.28 16.78
N GLU A 252 16.70 -1.89 15.75
CA GLU A 252 16.53 -3.33 15.60
C GLU A 252 17.14 -3.81 14.27
N ALA A 253 17.44 -5.11 14.17
CA ALA A 253 18.10 -5.69 13.02
C ALA A 253 17.33 -5.53 11.69
N ASN A 254 16.00 -5.32 11.73
CA ASN A 254 15.14 -5.21 10.56
C ASN A 254 14.69 -3.77 10.27
N GLY A 255 15.16 -2.77 11.03
CA GLY A 255 14.85 -1.39 10.71
C GLY A 255 15.11 -0.39 11.82
N ASN A 256 14.96 0.87 11.48
CA ASN A 256 15.38 1.99 12.31
C ASN A 256 14.53 3.24 12.12
N GLN A 257 13.58 3.21 11.20
CA GLN A 257 12.81 4.39 10.85
C GLN A 257 11.56 4.52 11.70
N PHE A 258 11.15 5.76 11.89
CA PHE A 258 9.80 6.10 12.31
C PHE A 258 9.15 6.96 11.23
N TYR A 259 7.84 6.93 11.21
CA TYR A 259 7.04 7.77 10.33
C TYR A 259 5.79 8.26 11.05
N GLY A 260 5.24 9.35 10.58
CA GLY A 260 4.06 9.91 11.19
C GLY A 260 3.12 10.59 10.22
N PHE A 261 1.95 10.92 10.75
CA PHE A 261 0.85 11.51 10.04
C PHE A 261 0.45 12.83 10.66
N PRO A 262 -0.23 13.71 9.89
CA PRO A 262 -0.90 14.88 10.45
C PRO A 262 -2.04 14.48 11.38
N GLY A 263 -2.50 15.41 12.19
CA GLY A 263 -3.76 15.27 12.90
C GLY A 263 -4.93 15.51 11.95
N VAL A 264 -5.58 14.45 11.51
CA VAL A 264 -6.72 14.49 10.60
C VAL A 264 -8.01 14.10 11.32
N ASP A 265 -9.14 14.67 10.90
CA ASP A 265 -10.42 14.45 11.58
C ASP A 265 -11.00 13.04 11.40
N TRP A 266 -10.54 12.29 10.39
CA TRP A 266 -10.99 10.93 10.12
C TRP A 266 -10.17 9.83 10.82
N ASP A 267 -9.05 10.19 11.53
CA ASP A 267 -8.16 9.24 12.18
C ASP A 267 -7.87 9.68 13.63
N PHE A 268 -8.76 9.39 14.55
CA PHE A 268 -8.73 9.84 15.93
C PHE A 268 -8.54 11.36 16.05
N PRO A 269 -9.61 12.17 15.93
CA PRO A 269 -9.51 13.63 16.00
C PRO A 269 -8.76 14.11 17.24
N GLY A 270 -7.80 15.01 17.05
CA GLY A 270 -6.97 15.53 18.14
C GLY A 270 -5.70 14.70 18.44
N TYR A 271 -5.45 13.64 17.69
CA TYR A 271 -4.26 12.79 17.87
C TYR A 271 -3.32 12.86 16.67
N ILE A 272 -2.05 12.61 16.92
CA ILE A 272 -1.01 12.40 15.91
C ILE A 272 -0.66 10.91 15.92
N ARG A 273 -0.71 10.26 14.76
CA ARG A 273 -0.28 8.89 14.59
C ARG A 273 1.22 8.83 14.29
N VAL A 274 1.94 8.03 15.06
CA VAL A 274 3.35 7.70 14.85
C VAL A 274 3.53 6.20 14.85
N ALA A 275 4.42 5.71 14.01
CA ALA A 275 4.68 4.28 13.89
C ALA A 275 6.15 4.00 13.53
N PRO A 276 6.72 2.86 13.94
CA PRO A 276 7.99 2.38 13.42
C PRO A 276 7.80 1.81 12.02
N ASP A 277 8.79 1.99 11.15
CA ASP A 277 8.85 1.34 9.84
C ASP A 277 9.66 0.04 9.91
N PHE A 278 9.43 -0.71 10.96
CA PHE A 278 9.99 -2.03 11.21
C PHE A 278 9.05 -2.85 12.10
N VAL A 279 9.31 -4.13 12.20
CA VAL A 279 8.64 -5.05 13.14
C VAL A 279 9.68 -5.76 13.98
N ILE A 280 9.32 -6.14 15.21
CA ILE A 280 10.22 -6.89 16.10
C ILE A 280 10.44 -8.30 15.54
N GLN A 281 9.38 -8.95 15.10
CA GLN A 281 9.42 -10.29 14.53
C GLN A 281 8.58 -10.35 13.23
N PRO A 282 9.21 -10.53 12.07
CA PRO A 282 8.49 -10.85 10.85
C PRO A 282 7.74 -12.18 10.95
N LEU A 283 6.62 -12.30 10.23
CA LEU A 283 5.82 -13.52 10.17
C LEU A 283 6.18 -14.32 8.91
N ASP A 284 6.15 -15.65 9.03
CA ASP A 284 6.31 -16.57 7.90
C ASP A 284 4.98 -16.87 7.19
N ASN A 285 3.87 -16.68 7.89
CA ASN A 285 2.53 -16.95 7.38
C ASN A 285 1.57 -15.85 7.84
N PRO A 286 0.76 -15.26 6.94
CA PRO A 286 -0.22 -14.24 7.29
C PRO A 286 -1.31 -14.73 8.28
N GLU A 287 -1.59 -16.03 8.32
CA GLU A 287 -2.55 -16.61 9.28
C GLU A 287 -2.05 -16.58 10.74
N ASN A 288 -0.74 -16.33 10.96
CA ASN A 288 -0.15 -16.18 12.29
C ASN A 288 -0.30 -14.75 12.85
N ALA A 289 -0.89 -13.83 12.09
CA ALA A 289 -1.12 -12.46 12.55
C ALA A 289 -2.05 -12.45 13.77
N THR A 290 -1.63 -11.71 14.80
CA THR A 290 -2.39 -11.58 16.04
C THR A 290 -3.46 -10.50 15.97
N HIS A 291 -3.34 -9.60 14.99
CA HIS A 291 -4.09 -8.35 14.85
C HIS A 291 -4.01 -7.47 16.11
N LYS A 292 -2.86 -7.54 16.80
CA LYS A 292 -2.55 -6.71 17.96
C LYS A 292 -1.20 -6.02 17.76
N PRO A 293 -1.08 -4.73 18.13
CA PRO A 293 0.20 -4.05 18.09
C PRO A 293 1.22 -4.70 19.02
N ASP A 294 2.48 -4.75 18.58
CA ASP A 294 3.58 -5.25 19.37
C ASP A 294 3.95 -4.26 20.48
N PRO A 295 3.98 -4.67 21.78
CA PRO A 295 4.27 -3.78 22.89
C PRO A 295 5.68 -3.18 22.85
N GLN A 296 6.69 -3.89 22.35
CA GLN A 296 8.05 -3.40 22.25
C GLN A 296 8.16 -2.32 21.16
N ALA A 297 7.51 -2.53 20.00
CA ALA A 297 7.42 -1.53 18.93
C ALA A 297 6.70 -0.27 19.41
N LEU A 298 5.62 -0.40 20.18
CA LEU A 298 4.93 0.74 20.80
C LEU A 298 5.83 1.46 21.82
N GLY A 299 6.64 0.74 22.61
CA GLY A 299 7.59 1.30 23.56
C GLY A 299 8.66 2.15 22.86
N TYR A 300 9.25 1.64 21.78
CA TYR A 300 10.20 2.41 20.97
C TYR A 300 9.56 3.67 20.37
N THR A 301 8.32 3.56 19.88
CA THR A 301 7.60 4.69 19.32
C THR A 301 7.32 5.78 20.37
N ALA A 302 6.86 5.40 21.56
CA ALA A 302 6.60 6.34 22.66
C ALA A 302 7.88 7.02 23.15
N GLN A 303 8.99 6.28 23.21
CA GLN A 303 10.29 6.86 23.57
C GLN A 303 10.76 7.86 22.51
N TRP A 304 10.65 7.52 21.23
CA TRP A 304 11.04 8.41 20.12
C TRP A 304 10.21 9.71 20.14
N VAL A 305 8.90 9.62 20.32
CA VAL A 305 8.00 10.79 20.43
C VAL A 305 8.39 11.66 21.61
N LYS A 306 8.66 11.09 22.78
CA LYS A 306 9.12 11.82 23.98
C LYS A 306 10.40 12.60 23.72
N ASP A 307 11.37 11.99 23.02
CA ASP A 307 12.68 12.56 22.81
C ASP A 307 12.70 13.60 21.69
N HIS A 308 11.91 13.41 20.63
CA HIS A 308 12.05 14.16 19.40
C HIS A 308 10.82 14.96 18.92
N MET A 309 9.64 14.81 19.54
CA MET A 309 8.46 15.57 19.14
C MET A 309 8.01 16.54 20.23
N THR A 310 7.44 17.70 19.82
CA THR A 310 6.90 18.70 20.74
C THR A 310 5.38 18.69 20.72
N GLY A 311 4.74 19.25 21.74
CA GLY A 311 3.30 19.49 21.79
C GLY A 311 2.40 18.26 21.80
N LEU A 312 2.96 17.09 22.12
CA LEU A 312 2.23 15.83 22.26
C LEU A 312 2.28 15.31 23.70
N ASP A 313 1.26 14.58 24.11
CA ASP A 313 1.37 13.70 25.26
C ASP A 313 2.30 12.52 24.90
N ILE A 314 3.08 12.08 25.87
CA ILE A 314 4.12 11.05 25.64
C ILE A 314 3.60 9.61 25.79
N VAL A 315 2.37 9.44 26.28
CA VAL A 315 1.73 8.15 26.44
C VAL A 315 0.67 8.03 25.34
N PRO A 316 0.74 7.00 24.48
CA PRO A 316 -0.27 6.81 23.46
C PRO A 316 -1.60 6.35 24.09
N GLU A 317 -2.71 6.92 23.64
CA GLU A 317 -4.05 6.55 24.13
C GLU A 317 -4.76 5.57 23.21
N HIS A 318 -4.38 5.53 21.93
CA HIS A 318 -4.93 4.58 20.95
C HIS A 318 -3.80 3.89 20.20
N THR A 319 -4.10 2.72 19.68
CA THR A 319 -3.14 1.92 18.88
C THR A 319 -3.87 1.28 17.71
N SER A 320 -3.14 0.96 16.66
CA SER A 320 -3.66 0.21 15.52
C SER A 320 -2.59 -0.71 14.93
N THR A 321 -3.04 -1.66 14.12
CA THR A 321 -2.15 -2.59 13.41
C THR A 321 -2.64 -2.81 11.98
N CYS A 322 -1.75 -3.20 11.09
CA CYS A 322 -2.10 -3.72 9.79
C CYS A 322 -1.09 -4.78 9.34
N LEU A 323 -1.57 -5.78 8.62
CA LEU A 323 -0.75 -6.86 8.10
C LEU A 323 -0.38 -6.57 6.65
N ILE A 324 0.90 -6.57 6.33
CA ILE A 324 1.38 -6.35 4.96
C ILE A 324 2.28 -7.49 4.49
N ALA A 325 2.32 -7.71 3.18
CA ALA A 325 3.31 -8.54 2.53
C ALA A 325 4.35 -7.63 1.84
N LEU A 326 5.62 -7.87 2.10
CA LEU A 326 6.73 -7.15 1.50
C LEU A 326 7.56 -8.08 0.64
N SER A 327 8.04 -7.58 -0.48
CA SER A 327 8.97 -8.34 -1.32
C SER A 327 10.28 -8.60 -0.56
N LYS A 328 10.78 -9.83 -0.62
CA LYS A 328 12.16 -10.16 -0.19
C LYS A 328 13.21 -9.69 -1.21
N ILE A 329 12.78 -9.17 -2.34
CA ILE A 329 13.65 -8.67 -3.41
C ILE A 329 13.87 -7.18 -3.17
N LYS A 330 15.07 -6.82 -2.70
CA LYS A 330 15.41 -5.44 -2.28
C LYS A 330 15.17 -4.35 -3.35
N THR A 331 15.17 -4.73 -4.64
CA THR A 331 14.97 -3.80 -5.76
C THR A 331 13.53 -3.74 -6.26
N LYS A 332 12.58 -4.37 -5.58
CA LYS A 332 11.19 -4.47 -6.01
C LYS A 332 10.24 -4.09 -4.88
N GLU A 333 9.79 -2.84 -4.87
CA GLU A 333 8.77 -2.38 -3.92
C GLU A 333 7.40 -2.97 -4.24
N LEU A 334 7.03 -2.99 -5.51
CA LEU A 334 5.75 -3.50 -6.01
C LEU A 334 5.99 -4.71 -6.89
N LEU A 335 5.01 -5.57 -6.92
CA LEU A 335 4.92 -6.69 -7.83
C LEU A 335 3.69 -6.49 -8.71
N LEU A 336 3.92 -6.24 -10.00
CA LEU A 336 2.88 -6.10 -11.00
C LEU A 336 3.36 -6.81 -12.27
N ASP A 337 2.78 -7.96 -12.59
CA ASP A 337 3.20 -8.78 -13.72
C ASP A 337 2.07 -9.71 -14.16
N PHE A 338 2.27 -10.39 -15.28
CA PHE A 338 1.53 -11.59 -15.62
C PHE A 338 2.08 -12.82 -14.88
N ALA A 339 1.33 -13.90 -14.84
CA ALA A 339 1.82 -15.16 -14.30
C ALA A 339 3.05 -15.65 -15.11
N PRO A 340 3.93 -16.49 -14.52
CA PRO A 340 5.08 -17.03 -15.23
C PRO A 340 4.69 -17.83 -16.47
N ASP A 341 5.50 -17.77 -17.53
CA ASP A 341 5.25 -18.38 -18.85
C ASP A 341 5.08 -19.92 -18.83
N TYR A 342 5.59 -20.58 -17.79
CA TYR A 342 5.36 -22.03 -17.60
C TYR A 342 3.96 -22.37 -17.04
N ILE A 343 3.17 -21.35 -16.67
CA ILE A 343 1.76 -21.54 -16.23
C ILE A 343 0.84 -21.50 -17.46
N PRO A 344 0.00 -22.52 -17.70
CA PRO A 344 -0.94 -22.50 -18.82
C PRO A 344 -1.90 -21.31 -18.75
N GLY A 345 -1.88 -20.45 -19.78
CA GLY A 345 -2.68 -19.23 -19.84
C GLY A 345 -2.16 -18.10 -18.98
N HIS A 346 -0.86 -18.06 -18.76
CA HIS A 346 -0.17 -17.02 -17.98
C HIS A 346 -0.52 -15.60 -18.46
N GLU A 347 -0.70 -15.41 -19.75
CA GLU A 347 -1.07 -14.15 -20.40
C GLU A 347 -2.48 -13.66 -20.02
N ASP A 348 -3.28 -14.53 -19.45
CA ASP A 348 -4.64 -14.26 -18.96
C ASP A 348 -4.71 -14.11 -17.44
N ILE A 349 -3.57 -14.17 -16.74
CA ILE A 349 -3.47 -14.04 -15.28
C ILE A 349 -2.61 -12.84 -14.93
N VAL A 350 -3.24 -11.77 -14.47
CA VAL A 350 -2.55 -10.57 -13.94
C VAL A 350 -2.36 -10.71 -12.44
N ILE A 351 -1.16 -10.44 -11.95
CA ILE A 351 -0.80 -10.56 -10.54
C ILE A 351 -0.38 -9.21 -10.00
N TYR A 352 -0.96 -8.83 -8.90
CA TYR A 352 -0.49 -7.71 -8.09
C TYR A 352 -0.25 -8.20 -6.66
N GLY A 353 0.90 -7.88 -6.14
CA GLY A 353 1.26 -8.20 -4.75
C GLY A 353 2.27 -7.22 -4.19
N THR A 354 2.41 -7.30 -2.88
CA THR A 354 3.39 -6.59 -2.07
C THR A 354 3.29 -5.07 -2.05
N GLY A 355 4.06 -4.47 -1.14
CA GLY A 355 4.46 -3.09 -1.15
C GLY A 355 3.54 -2.10 -0.47
N TRP A 356 4.07 -0.92 -0.37
CA TRP A 356 3.52 0.28 0.21
C TRP A 356 2.65 1.04 -0.82
N ALA A 357 1.63 0.40 -1.36
CA ALA A 357 0.98 0.80 -2.59
C ALA A 357 -0.27 1.66 -2.44
N ALA A 358 -0.74 1.96 -1.24
CA ALA A 358 -1.98 2.72 -1.04
C ALA A 358 -2.00 4.05 -1.81
N LYS A 359 -0.84 4.70 -1.94
CA LYS A 359 -0.68 5.96 -2.71
C LYS A 359 -1.00 5.83 -4.20
N PHE A 360 -1.05 4.61 -4.72
CA PHE A 360 -1.28 4.33 -6.14
C PHE A 360 -2.64 3.67 -6.42
N ILE A 361 -3.54 3.54 -5.43
CA ILE A 361 -4.80 2.77 -5.54
C ILE A 361 -5.55 3.05 -6.85
N PRO A 362 -5.97 4.28 -7.19
CA PRO A 362 -6.75 4.50 -8.39
C PRO A 362 -5.94 4.23 -9.68
N PHE A 363 -4.66 4.56 -9.68
CA PHE A 363 -3.78 4.36 -10.82
C PHE A 363 -3.48 2.87 -11.06
N LEU A 364 -3.13 2.12 -10.01
CA LEU A 364 -2.96 0.67 -10.11
C LEU A 364 -4.24 -0.04 -10.54
N GLY A 365 -5.40 0.42 -10.10
CA GLY A 365 -6.67 -0.10 -10.57
C GLY A 365 -6.81 0.01 -12.09
N LYS A 366 -6.40 1.14 -12.67
CA LYS A 366 -6.38 1.36 -14.12
C LYS A 366 -5.39 0.42 -14.82
N LEU A 367 -4.15 0.31 -14.31
CA LEU A 367 -3.13 -0.58 -14.92
C LEU A 367 -3.58 -2.05 -14.91
N LEU A 368 -4.12 -2.52 -13.79
CA LEU A 368 -4.65 -3.88 -13.65
C LEU A 368 -5.81 -4.16 -14.62
N ALA A 369 -6.71 -3.20 -14.79
CA ALA A 369 -7.82 -3.31 -15.74
C ALA A 369 -7.34 -3.36 -17.19
N ASP A 370 -6.35 -2.53 -17.55
CA ASP A 370 -5.76 -2.55 -18.91
C ASP A 370 -5.09 -3.89 -19.19
N MET A 371 -4.24 -4.36 -18.27
CA MET A 371 -3.57 -5.65 -18.41
C MET A 371 -4.56 -6.80 -18.56
N ALA A 372 -5.65 -6.78 -17.78
CA ALA A 372 -6.65 -7.84 -17.82
C ALA A 372 -7.46 -7.82 -19.13
N LEU A 373 -7.92 -6.64 -19.58
CA LEU A 373 -8.81 -6.54 -20.73
C LEU A 373 -8.07 -6.48 -22.08
N ASP A 374 -6.92 -5.79 -22.11
CA ASP A 374 -6.16 -5.52 -23.34
C ASP A 374 -4.90 -6.38 -23.47
N GLY A 375 -4.56 -7.17 -22.43
CA GLY A 375 -3.33 -7.96 -22.38
C GLY A 375 -2.04 -7.12 -22.25
N LYS A 376 -2.17 -5.82 -21.99
CA LYS A 376 -1.05 -4.87 -21.84
C LYS A 376 -1.52 -3.58 -21.18
N THR A 377 -0.57 -2.75 -20.77
CA THR A 377 -0.80 -1.35 -20.40
C THR A 377 0.22 -0.47 -21.12
N ASP A 378 -0.14 0.79 -21.40
CA ASP A 378 0.78 1.76 -21.99
C ASP A 378 1.80 2.33 -20.99
N TYR A 379 1.62 2.04 -19.70
CA TYR A 379 2.57 2.41 -18.66
C TYR A 379 3.74 1.42 -18.61
N ASP A 380 4.95 1.93 -18.42
CA ASP A 380 6.14 1.09 -18.26
C ASP A 380 6.12 0.36 -16.91
N ILE A 381 5.73 -0.92 -16.94
CA ILE A 381 5.71 -1.79 -15.76
C ILE A 381 7.00 -2.60 -15.58
N ALA A 382 7.99 -2.49 -16.46
CA ALA A 382 9.22 -3.27 -16.39
C ALA A 382 9.94 -3.19 -15.01
N PRO A 383 9.95 -2.04 -14.29
CA PRO A 383 10.50 -1.98 -12.94
C PRO A 383 9.80 -2.87 -11.92
N PHE A 384 8.53 -3.20 -12.16
CA PHE A 384 7.68 -3.98 -11.23
C PHE A 384 7.57 -5.45 -11.60
N GLN A 385 7.98 -5.81 -12.84
CA GLN A 385 7.91 -7.18 -13.32
C GLN A 385 8.91 -8.08 -12.59
N LEU A 386 8.45 -9.26 -12.24
CA LEU A 386 9.30 -10.31 -11.70
C LEU A 386 9.79 -11.19 -12.87
N GLY A 387 11.05 -11.14 -13.23
CA GLY A 387 11.59 -12.16 -14.11
C GLY A 387 11.38 -13.57 -13.51
N LEU A 388 11.40 -14.60 -14.35
CA LEU A 388 11.16 -16.02 -13.99
C LEU A 388 11.89 -16.50 -12.73
N LYS A 389 13.10 -15.98 -12.48
CA LYS A 389 13.91 -16.33 -11.30
C LYS A 389 13.29 -16.00 -9.95
N TYR A 390 12.25 -15.16 -9.92
CA TYR A 390 11.59 -14.73 -8.69
C TYR A 390 10.28 -15.47 -8.40
N PHE A 391 9.81 -16.24 -9.39
CA PHE A 391 8.74 -17.19 -9.20
C PHE A 391 9.33 -18.55 -8.85
N THR A 392 8.87 -19.14 -7.77
CA THR A 392 9.29 -20.50 -7.42
C THR A 392 8.19 -21.47 -7.80
N SER A 393 8.49 -22.39 -8.73
CA SER A 393 7.57 -23.49 -9.06
C SER A 393 7.43 -24.43 -7.89
N LEU A 394 6.21 -24.85 -7.59
CA LEU A 394 5.89 -25.90 -6.63
C LEU A 394 5.77 -27.28 -7.30
N LYS A 395 5.84 -27.35 -8.62
CA LYS A 395 5.97 -28.63 -9.33
C LYS A 395 7.35 -29.23 -9.04
N ARG A 396 7.38 -30.42 -8.50
CA ARG A 396 8.59 -31.25 -8.38
C ARG A 396 8.73 -32.14 -9.60
#